data_fff6b3be4d99d0c14bc90efc999f9390
#
_entry.id   fff6b3be4d99d0c14bc90efc999f9390
#
_cell.length_a   1.000
_cell.length_b   1.000
_cell.length_c   1.000
_cell.angle_alpha   90.00
_cell.angle_beta   90.00
_cell.angle_gamma   90.00
#
_symmetry.space_group_name_H-M   'P 1'
#
loop_
_entity.id
_entity.type
_entity.pdbx_description
1 polymer ?
#
loop_
_entity_poly.entity_id
_entity_poly.type
_entity_poly.pdbx_seq_one_letter_code
_entity_poly.pdbx_strand_id
1 'polypeptide(L)'
;MIYTIENEYLRVKVSTVGATLVSFIDKKTNTDIVLGFDDQASYFKNTGPHLGATVGRNANRIADGSFVINGEKYQLSLNEPDICLHSGVGDLSFRGYTLKELKEDEIVLSLFDGDMSGGFPGNLNLEVSYSLKNNQLIYSFKALCDKDSILNVTNHSYFNLNGGIDTVFDQELKVYTDKVALNVGPMASNEVIDVNGTAFDFTTLSKMNDVLSIGHSNLSKGGLDHNYVFEDMSFKKMAELHSDKFSLMVESDLPGMHIYTGNYLGHLDGKNNHTYEDYYGICFECQYYPNGINYDDFIKPY
;
A
#
# COMPACT_ATOMS: atom_id res chain seq x y z
N MET A 1 5.07 -17.63 -10.33
CA MET A 1 4.97 -18.70 -9.29
C MET A 1 4.54 -18.11 -7.99
N ILE A 2 3.82 -18.87 -7.15
CA ILE A 2 3.48 -18.50 -5.78
C ILE A 2 4.32 -19.37 -4.84
N TYR A 3 5.03 -18.75 -3.93
CA TYR A 3 5.86 -19.40 -2.91
C TYR A 3 5.23 -19.27 -1.55
N THR A 4 5.55 -20.19 -0.65
CA THR A 4 5.08 -20.17 0.74
C THR A 4 6.30 -20.07 1.65
N ILE A 5 6.22 -19.19 2.63
CA ILE A 5 7.12 -19.13 3.78
C ILE A 5 6.28 -19.31 5.04
N GLU A 6 6.82 -19.96 6.06
CA GLU A 6 6.10 -20.18 7.31
C GLU A 6 7.02 -20.32 8.52
N ASN A 7 6.48 -20.02 9.67
CA ASN A 7 7.09 -20.30 10.97
C ASN A 7 6.07 -20.97 11.91
N GLU A 8 6.32 -20.98 13.21
CA GLU A 8 5.39 -21.54 14.20
C GLU A 8 4.01 -20.88 14.17
N TYR A 9 3.96 -19.56 13.94
CA TYR A 9 2.75 -18.72 14.10
C TYR A 9 2.04 -18.44 12.79
N LEU A 10 2.79 -18.18 11.73
CA LEU A 10 2.32 -17.58 10.49
C LEU A 10 2.64 -18.45 9.28
N ARG A 11 1.75 -18.39 8.29
CA ARG A 11 2.00 -18.85 6.92
C ARG A 11 1.68 -17.73 5.95
N VAL A 12 2.64 -17.42 5.09
CA VAL A 12 2.54 -16.33 4.11
C VAL A 12 2.79 -16.88 2.71
N LYS A 13 1.97 -16.45 1.75
CA LYS A 13 2.17 -16.77 0.33
C LYS A 13 2.54 -15.51 -0.42
N VAL A 14 3.56 -15.60 -1.28
CA VAL A 14 4.08 -14.50 -2.08
C VAL A 14 4.15 -14.91 -3.55
N SER A 15 3.62 -14.08 -4.44
CA SER A 15 3.70 -14.26 -5.89
C SER A 15 4.91 -13.57 -6.48
N THR A 16 5.52 -14.17 -7.51
CA THR A 16 6.55 -13.49 -8.33
C THR A 16 5.98 -12.41 -9.25
N VAL A 17 4.68 -12.32 -9.44
CA VAL A 17 4.05 -11.17 -10.11
C VAL A 17 3.87 -10.08 -9.07
N GLY A 18 4.44 -8.90 -9.33
CA GLY A 18 4.35 -7.76 -8.43
C GLY A 18 4.98 -7.95 -7.04
N ALA A 19 5.78 -9.02 -6.83
CA ALA A 19 6.19 -9.44 -5.48
C ALA A 19 5.02 -9.39 -4.49
N THR A 20 3.86 -9.92 -4.90
CA THR A 20 2.55 -9.72 -4.27
C THR A 20 2.41 -10.57 -3.01
N LEU A 21 1.95 -9.97 -1.92
CA LEU A 21 1.44 -10.68 -0.74
C LEU A 21 0.08 -11.31 -1.06
N VAL A 22 0.07 -12.61 -1.28
CA VAL A 22 -1.14 -13.38 -1.68
C VAL A 22 -1.97 -13.80 -0.49
N SER A 23 -1.31 -14.22 0.60
CA SER A 23 -1.95 -14.69 1.83
C SER A 23 -1.13 -14.34 3.04
N PHE A 24 -1.81 -14.00 4.14
CA PHE A 24 -1.23 -13.80 5.46
C PHE A 24 -2.11 -14.51 6.49
N ILE A 25 -1.71 -15.74 6.83
CA ILE A 25 -2.53 -16.68 7.59
C ILE A 25 -1.99 -16.82 9.02
N ASP A 26 -2.85 -16.58 10.00
CA ASP A 26 -2.63 -17.04 11.38
C ASP A 26 -2.82 -18.57 11.44
N LYS A 27 -1.76 -19.31 11.78
CA LYS A 27 -1.79 -20.78 11.79
C LYS A 27 -2.67 -21.36 12.90
N LYS A 28 -2.89 -20.63 13.99
CA LYS A 28 -3.70 -21.10 15.12
C LYS A 28 -5.19 -21.18 14.75
N THR A 29 -5.69 -20.19 14.02
CA THR A 29 -7.10 -20.10 13.61
C THR A 29 -7.32 -20.50 12.16
N ASN A 30 -6.24 -20.62 11.37
CA ASN A 30 -6.24 -20.77 9.92
C ASN A 30 -7.00 -19.66 9.19
N THR A 31 -6.98 -18.44 9.74
CA THR A 31 -7.62 -17.27 9.13
C THR A 31 -6.62 -16.52 8.27
N ASP A 32 -6.98 -16.27 7.01
CA ASP A 32 -6.24 -15.40 6.09
C ASP A 32 -6.78 -13.98 6.21
N ILE A 33 -5.93 -13.04 6.61
CA ILE A 33 -6.33 -11.66 6.92
C ILE A 33 -6.09 -10.67 5.78
N VAL A 34 -5.69 -11.14 4.58
CA VAL A 34 -5.55 -10.28 3.40
C VAL A 34 -6.42 -10.78 2.26
N LEU A 35 -6.94 -9.85 1.46
CA LEU A 35 -7.62 -10.16 0.21
C LEU A 35 -6.61 -10.59 -0.86
N GLY A 36 -7.05 -11.33 -1.86
CA GLY A 36 -6.20 -11.78 -2.96
C GLY A 36 -6.90 -12.76 -3.89
N PHE A 37 -6.14 -13.39 -4.77
CA PHE A 37 -6.60 -14.43 -5.69
C PHE A 37 -5.93 -15.77 -5.40
N ASP A 38 -6.59 -16.88 -5.77
CA ASP A 38 -6.06 -18.22 -5.56
C ASP A 38 -4.93 -18.58 -6.53
N ASP A 39 -4.89 -17.97 -7.70
CA ASP A 39 -3.93 -18.25 -8.74
C ASP A 39 -3.24 -17.00 -9.30
N GLN A 40 -2.04 -17.20 -9.85
CA GLN A 40 -1.21 -16.13 -10.39
C GLN A 40 -1.81 -15.44 -11.63
N ALA A 41 -2.58 -16.15 -12.45
CA ALA A 41 -3.14 -15.60 -13.68
C ALA A 41 -4.20 -14.55 -13.38
N SER A 42 -4.92 -14.69 -12.26
CA SER A 42 -5.92 -13.74 -11.80
C SER A 42 -5.33 -12.37 -11.47
N TYR A 43 -4.07 -12.31 -10.99
CA TYR A 43 -3.37 -11.04 -10.77
C TYR A 43 -3.06 -10.27 -12.06
N PHE A 44 -2.84 -10.98 -13.19
CA PHE A 44 -2.67 -10.34 -14.49
C PHE A 44 -3.98 -9.88 -15.11
N LYS A 45 -5.09 -10.53 -14.77
CA LYS A 45 -6.43 -10.20 -15.33
C LYS A 45 -7.10 -9.06 -14.59
N ASN A 46 -6.89 -8.96 -13.27
CA ASN A 46 -7.56 -8.03 -12.38
C ASN A 46 -6.55 -7.03 -11.81
N THR A 47 -6.00 -6.19 -12.67
CA THR A 47 -4.91 -5.26 -12.31
C THR A 47 -5.40 -4.03 -11.55
N GLY A 48 -6.65 -3.60 -11.73
CA GLY A 48 -7.18 -2.35 -11.17
C GLY A 48 -6.97 -2.16 -9.66
N PRO A 49 -7.25 -3.16 -8.81
CA PRO A 49 -7.14 -2.98 -7.36
C PRO A 49 -5.72 -3.18 -6.80
N HIS A 50 -4.72 -3.60 -7.58
CA HIS A 50 -3.34 -3.85 -7.12
C HIS A 50 -3.23 -4.79 -5.90
N LEU A 51 -4.16 -5.74 -5.71
CA LEU A 51 -4.28 -6.58 -4.51
C LEU A 51 -2.94 -7.16 -4.04
N GLY A 52 -2.43 -6.70 -2.90
CA GLY A 52 -1.22 -7.18 -2.26
C GLY A 52 0.09 -6.88 -2.97
N ALA A 53 0.06 -6.17 -4.11
CA ALA A 53 1.23 -5.95 -4.94
C ALA A 53 2.20 -4.92 -4.34
N THR A 54 3.48 -5.06 -4.71
CA THR A 54 4.48 -4.01 -4.56
C THR A 54 4.26 -2.95 -5.62
N VAL A 55 3.91 -1.75 -5.21
CA VAL A 55 3.65 -0.58 -6.06
C VAL A 55 4.89 0.32 -6.11
N GLY A 56 5.28 0.77 -7.28
CA GLY A 56 6.45 1.64 -7.50
C GLY A 56 6.72 1.83 -9.02
N ARG A 57 7.77 2.59 -9.45
CA ARG A 57 8.76 3.30 -8.61
C ARG A 57 8.18 4.38 -7.70
N ASN A 58 7.03 4.98 -8.06
CA ASN A 58 6.33 5.95 -7.23
C ASN A 58 4.90 5.47 -6.94
N ALA A 59 4.64 5.14 -5.68
CA ALA A 59 3.31 4.88 -5.18
C ALA A 59 2.46 6.16 -5.20
N ASN A 60 1.13 5.97 -5.33
CA ASN A 60 0.17 7.05 -5.41
C ASN A 60 0.39 7.98 -6.63
N ARG A 61 -0.11 9.20 -6.59
CA ARG A 61 -0.25 10.11 -7.73
C ARG A 61 0.85 11.14 -7.84
N ILE A 62 1.23 11.48 -9.08
CA ILE A 62 2.05 12.64 -9.44
C ILE A 62 1.24 13.50 -10.42
N ALA A 63 1.02 14.77 -10.05
CA ALA A 63 0.31 15.74 -10.86
C ALA A 63 1.04 16.00 -12.18
N ASP A 64 0.29 16.20 -13.27
CA ASP A 64 0.81 16.39 -14.63
C ASP A 64 1.75 15.25 -15.09
N GLY A 65 1.85 14.16 -14.30
CA GLY A 65 2.83 13.09 -14.52
C GLY A 65 4.26 13.61 -14.67
N SER A 66 4.63 14.70 -13.98
CA SER A 66 5.96 15.27 -14.17
C SER A 66 6.60 15.70 -12.84
N PHE A 67 7.94 15.67 -12.82
CA PHE A 67 8.74 16.13 -11.70
C PHE A 67 10.10 16.64 -12.18
N VAL A 68 10.81 17.35 -11.30
CA VAL A 68 12.15 17.88 -11.57
C VAL A 68 13.14 17.31 -10.57
N ILE A 69 14.27 16.76 -11.06
CA ILE A 69 15.44 16.38 -10.25
C ILE A 69 16.67 17.05 -10.86
N ASN A 70 17.48 17.73 -10.05
CA ASN A 70 18.72 18.42 -10.46
C ASN A 70 18.52 19.39 -11.64
N GLY A 71 17.34 20.03 -11.72
CA GLY A 71 17.00 20.98 -12.78
C GLY A 71 16.56 20.33 -14.10
N GLU A 72 16.55 19.01 -14.19
CA GLU A 72 16.03 18.26 -15.34
C GLU A 72 14.59 17.84 -15.10
N LYS A 73 13.70 18.13 -16.07
CA LYS A 73 12.29 17.74 -16.03
C LYS A 73 12.10 16.35 -16.63
N TYR A 74 11.44 15.48 -15.90
CA TYR A 74 11.04 14.15 -16.35
C TYR A 74 9.53 14.09 -16.55
N GLN A 75 9.10 13.43 -17.64
CA GLN A 75 7.69 13.20 -17.95
C GLN A 75 7.37 11.72 -17.84
N LEU A 76 6.43 11.41 -16.97
CA LEU A 76 5.88 10.07 -16.76
C LEU A 76 4.71 9.81 -17.71
N SER A 77 4.40 8.55 -17.92
CA SER A 77 3.16 8.15 -18.58
C SER A 77 1.93 8.47 -17.73
N LEU A 78 0.92 9.07 -18.33
CA LEU A 78 -0.37 9.33 -17.68
C LEU A 78 -1.27 8.11 -17.82
N ASN A 79 -1.97 7.74 -16.76
CA ASN A 79 -2.99 6.68 -16.74
C ASN A 79 -4.32 7.12 -16.10
N GLU A 80 -4.38 8.36 -15.58
CA GLU A 80 -5.57 9.12 -15.25
C GLU A 80 -5.50 10.48 -15.97
N PRO A 81 -6.60 11.26 -16.08
CA PRO A 81 -6.56 12.61 -16.66
C PRO A 81 -5.54 13.49 -15.94
N ASP A 82 -4.51 13.93 -16.65
CA ASP A 82 -3.42 14.79 -16.17
C ASP A 82 -2.67 14.25 -14.94
N ILE A 83 -2.69 12.94 -14.68
CA ILE A 83 -2.10 12.31 -13.50
C ILE A 83 -1.38 11.02 -13.87
N CYS A 84 -0.23 10.77 -13.24
CA CYS A 84 0.42 9.47 -13.18
C CYS A 84 0.09 8.81 -11.84
N LEU A 85 -0.74 7.77 -11.86
CA LEU A 85 -1.05 6.93 -10.69
C LEU A 85 -0.17 5.68 -10.72
N HIS A 86 0.46 5.34 -9.58
CA HIS A 86 1.25 4.12 -9.38
C HIS A 86 2.27 3.86 -10.49
N SER A 87 2.94 4.92 -10.95
CA SER A 87 3.95 4.88 -12.02
C SER A 87 3.43 4.62 -13.44
N GLY A 88 2.12 4.61 -13.65
CA GLY A 88 1.53 4.44 -14.98
C GLY A 88 1.99 3.15 -15.68
N VAL A 89 2.50 3.24 -16.92
CA VAL A 89 3.02 2.06 -17.66
C VAL A 89 4.32 1.49 -17.07
N GLY A 90 4.97 2.23 -16.17
CA GLY A 90 6.16 1.79 -15.43
C GLY A 90 5.85 1.03 -14.15
N ASP A 91 4.58 0.78 -13.85
CA ASP A 91 4.13 0.14 -12.61
C ASP A 91 4.80 -1.22 -12.38
N LEU A 92 5.38 -1.37 -11.19
CA LEU A 92 6.07 -2.59 -10.76
C LEU A 92 5.13 -3.70 -10.31
N SER A 93 3.85 -3.39 -10.09
CA SER A 93 2.82 -4.30 -9.53
C SER A 93 2.52 -5.49 -10.43
N PHE A 94 2.74 -5.35 -11.74
CA PHE A 94 2.41 -6.38 -12.72
C PHE A 94 3.65 -6.96 -13.41
N ARG A 95 4.84 -6.61 -12.91
CA ARG A 95 6.11 -7.10 -13.44
C ARG A 95 6.43 -8.48 -12.86
N GLY A 96 7.15 -9.28 -13.62
CA GLY A 96 7.69 -10.56 -13.17
C GLY A 96 8.97 -10.36 -12.36
N TYR A 97 8.94 -10.68 -11.09
CA TYR A 97 10.13 -10.70 -10.23
C TYR A 97 10.81 -12.07 -10.30
N THR A 98 12.13 -12.07 -10.17
CA THR A 98 12.96 -13.26 -10.11
C THR A 98 13.19 -13.66 -8.65
N LEU A 99 13.02 -14.96 -8.35
CA LEU A 99 13.38 -15.49 -7.03
C LEU A 99 14.89 -15.40 -6.84
N LYS A 100 15.33 -14.67 -5.81
CA LYS A 100 16.73 -14.53 -5.43
C LYS A 100 17.09 -15.47 -4.28
N GLU A 101 16.24 -15.55 -3.26
CA GLU A 101 16.42 -16.41 -2.10
C GLU A 101 15.09 -16.92 -1.58
N LEU A 102 15.05 -18.16 -1.11
CA LEU A 102 13.92 -18.78 -0.43
C LEU A 102 14.41 -19.60 0.75
N LYS A 103 13.97 -19.24 1.94
CA LYS A 103 14.13 -20.00 3.20
C LYS A 103 12.76 -20.42 3.72
N GLU A 104 12.72 -21.13 4.82
CA GLU A 104 11.48 -21.53 5.47
C GLU A 104 10.62 -20.30 5.86
N ASP A 105 11.28 -19.26 6.40
CA ASP A 105 10.68 -18.04 6.98
C ASP A 105 11.02 -16.75 6.22
N GLU A 106 11.67 -16.82 5.07
CA GLU A 106 12.07 -15.65 4.27
C GLU A 106 12.02 -15.93 2.77
N ILE A 107 11.54 -14.93 2.01
CA ILE A 107 11.66 -14.91 0.55
C ILE A 107 12.22 -13.55 0.11
N VAL A 108 13.18 -13.59 -0.83
CA VAL A 108 13.71 -12.39 -1.49
C VAL A 108 13.45 -12.50 -2.99
N LEU A 109 12.79 -11.50 -3.52
CA LEU A 109 12.48 -11.35 -4.93
C LEU A 109 13.23 -10.14 -5.49
N SER A 110 13.70 -10.21 -6.72
CA SER A 110 14.43 -9.12 -7.38
C SER A 110 13.82 -8.73 -8.70
N LEU A 111 13.90 -7.45 -9.04
CA LEU A 111 13.48 -6.88 -10.32
C LEU A 111 14.55 -5.93 -10.84
N PHE A 112 14.86 -6.03 -12.12
CA PHE A 112 15.55 -4.98 -12.88
C PHE A 112 14.52 -4.17 -13.66
N ASP A 113 14.59 -2.84 -13.50
CA ASP A 113 13.77 -1.90 -14.26
C ASP A 113 14.67 -0.89 -14.95
N GLY A 114 14.60 -0.83 -16.30
CA GLY A 114 15.55 -0.10 -17.13
C GLY A 114 15.36 1.42 -17.07
N ASP A 115 16.42 2.13 -17.46
CA ASP A 115 16.41 3.58 -17.60
C ASP A 115 15.23 4.06 -18.46
N MET A 116 14.56 5.13 -18.02
CA MET A 116 13.37 5.71 -18.64
C MET A 116 12.14 4.80 -18.71
N SER A 117 12.11 3.67 -18.00
CA SER A 117 10.90 2.87 -17.84
C SER A 117 9.80 3.72 -17.20
N GLY A 118 8.64 3.84 -17.87
CA GLY A 118 7.55 4.73 -17.46
C GLY A 118 7.90 6.23 -17.41
N GLY A 119 9.11 6.63 -17.83
CA GLY A 119 9.64 7.99 -17.76
C GLY A 119 10.57 8.25 -16.57
N PHE A 120 10.85 7.25 -15.75
CA PHE A 120 11.75 7.37 -14.60
C PHE A 120 13.21 7.21 -15.00
N PRO A 121 14.12 8.13 -14.60
CA PRO A 121 15.53 8.03 -14.94
C PRO A 121 16.24 6.91 -14.18
N GLY A 122 17.28 6.37 -14.77
CA GLY A 122 18.21 5.40 -14.19
C GLY A 122 17.74 3.95 -14.26
N ASN A 123 18.75 3.06 -14.29
CA ASN A 123 18.56 1.63 -14.17
C ASN A 123 18.39 1.26 -12.71
N LEU A 124 17.23 0.73 -12.34
CA LEU A 124 16.89 0.35 -10.97
C LEU A 124 17.05 -1.16 -10.78
N ASN A 125 17.82 -1.55 -9.78
CA ASN A 125 17.78 -2.90 -9.21
C ASN A 125 17.01 -2.83 -7.89
N LEU A 126 15.86 -3.49 -7.84
CA LEU A 126 14.99 -3.56 -6.66
C LEU A 126 14.98 -4.97 -6.09
N GLU A 127 15.15 -5.09 -4.80
CA GLU A 127 14.92 -6.31 -4.02
C GLU A 127 13.75 -6.06 -3.06
N VAL A 128 12.79 -6.99 -3.07
CA VAL A 128 11.66 -7.02 -2.14
C VAL A 128 11.77 -8.28 -1.32
N SER A 129 11.71 -8.16 -0.01
CA SER A 129 11.74 -9.30 0.90
C SER A 129 10.54 -9.35 1.83
N TYR A 130 10.09 -10.56 2.09
CA TYR A 130 9.15 -10.89 3.14
C TYR A 130 9.83 -11.85 4.10
N SER A 131 9.85 -11.54 5.39
CA SER A 131 10.40 -12.42 6.41
C SER A 131 9.49 -12.50 7.63
N LEU A 132 9.54 -13.65 8.31
CA LEU A 132 8.70 -13.93 9.47
C LEU A 132 9.54 -13.98 10.72
N LYS A 133 9.16 -13.22 11.74
CA LYS A 133 9.78 -13.24 13.05
C LYS A 133 8.71 -13.29 14.13
N ASN A 134 8.60 -14.42 14.82
CA ASN A 134 7.49 -14.67 15.74
C ASN A 134 6.15 -14.48 15.00
N ASN A 135 5.26 -13.63 15.52
CA ASN A 135 3.98 -13.27 14.91
C ASN A 135 4.03 -11.99 14.06
N GLN A 136 5.22 -11.66 13.53
CA GLN A 136 5.44 -10.48 12.68
C GLN A 136 5.76 -10.90 11.25
N LEU A 137 5.13 -10.24 10.29
CA LEU A 137 5.56 -10.21 8.89
C LEU A 137 6.33 -8.91 8.66
N ILE A 138 7.57 -9.03 8.22
CA ILE A 138 8.43 -7.90 7.89
C ILE A 138 8.50 -7.81 6.37
N TYR A 139 7.99 -6.70 5.82
CA TYR A 139 8.14 -6.33 4.42
C TYR A 139 9.26 -5.31 4.30
N SER A 140 10.23 -5.59 3.44
CA SER A 140 11.36 -4.68 3.22
C SER A 140 11.70 -4.58 1.75
N PHE A 141 12.24 -3.44 1.35
CA PHE A 141 12.78 -3.28 0.01
C PHE A 141 14.16 -2.61 0.07
N LYS A 142 15.01 -3.01 -0.86
CA LYS A 142 16.34 -2.44 -1.09
C LYS A 142 16.47 -2.11 -2.56
N ALA A 143 16.87 -0.89 -2.84
CA ALA A 143 17.01 -0.40 -4.21
C ALA A 143 18.38 0.23 -4.45
N LEU A 144 18.86 0.04 -5.67
CA LEU A 144 20.05 0.71 -6.18
C LEU A 144 19.74 1.21 -7.59
N CYS A 145 19.87 2.52 -7.79
CA CYS A 145 19.73 3.17 -9.08
C CYS A 145 21.05 3.77 -9.53
N ASP A 146 21.36 3.73 -10.82
CA ASP A 146 22.61 4.28 -11.39
C ASP A 146 22.54 5.77 -11.71
N LYS A 147 21.36 6.39 -11.54
CA LYS A 147 21.10 7.84 -11.63
C LYS A 147 20.24 8.28 -10.47
N ASP A 148 20.25 9.59 -10.19
CA ASP A 148 19.28 10.19 -9.27
C ASP A 148 17.87 9.98 -9.83
N SER A 149 17.00 9.40 -9.02
CA SER A 149 15.65 9.03 -9.40
C SER A 149 14.74 9.05 -8.16
N ILE A 150 13.44 9.17 -8.36
CA ILE A 150 12.50 9.01 -7.26
C ILE A 150 12.25 7.52 -6.98
N LEU A 151 12.13 7.21 -5.68
CA LEU A 151 11.76 5.89 -5.20
C LEU A 151 10.79 6.01 -4.03
N ASN A 152 9.54 5.68 -4.28
CA ASN A 152 8.45 5.65 -3.31
C ASN A 152 7.70 4.34 -3.49
N VAL A 153 8.21 3.28 -2.87
CA VAL A 153 7.69 1.92 -2.98
C VAL A 153 6.81 1.60 -1.77
N THR A 154 5.66 1.00 -2.01
CA THR A 154 4.76 0.52 -0.95
C THR A 154 4.21 -0.87 -1.27
N ASN A 155 3.49 -1.47 -0.31
CA ASN A 155 2.71 -2.68 -0.52
C ASN A 155 1.21 -2.35 -0.43
N HIS A 156 0.44 -2.77 -1.43
CA HIS A 156 -0.98 -2.47 -1.56
C HIS A 156 -1.87 -3.63 -1.06
N SER A 157 -1.53 -4.20 0.11
CA SER A 157 -2.34 -5.26 0.71
C SER A 157 -3.63 -4.71 1.31
N TYR A 158 -4.73 -5.39 1.02
CA TYR A 158 -6.04 -5.12 1.61
C TYR A 158 -6.23 -6.06 2.80
N PHE A 159 -6.20 -5.51 4.00
CA PHE A 159 -6.42 -6.25 5.24
C PHE A 159 -7.90 -6.33 5.58
N ASN A 160 -8.32 -7.51 6.07
CA ASN A 160 -9.60 -7.71 6.70
C ASN A 160 -9.47 -8.79 7.78
N LEU A 161 -9.52 -8.39 9.04
CA LEU A 161 -9.29 -9.29 10.17
C LEU A 161 -10.43 -10.31 10.39
N ASN A 162 -11.51 -10.20 9.62
CA ASN A 162 -12.62 -11.16 9.59
C ASN A 162 -12.52 -12.16 8.42
N GLY A 163 -11.35 -12.22 7.73
CA GLY A 163 -11.11 -13.16 6.64
C GLY A 163 -11.73 -12.76 5.30
N GLY A 164 -12.07 -11.49 5.10
CA GLY A 164 -12.55 -10.95 3.80
C GLY A 164 -14.01 -11.29 3.48
N ILE A 165 -14.84 -11.54 4.48
CA ILE A 165 -16.25 -11.94 4.26
C ILE A 165 -17.27 -10.82 4.45
N ASP A 166 -16.87 -9.69 5.05
CA ASP A 166 -17.69 -8.52 5.33
C ASP A 166 -16.89 -7.23 5.17
N THR A 167 -17.56 -6.08 5.25
CA THR A 167 -16.89 -4.79 5.22
C THR A 167 -15.99 -4.59 6.43
N VAL A 168 -14.95 -3.76 6.27
CA VAL A 168 -14.03 -3.43 7.37
C VAL A 168 -14.60 -2.39 8.35
N PHE A 169 -15.76 -1.83 8.08
CA PHE A 169 -16.29 -0.68 8.84
C PHE A 169 -16.68 -0.98 10.29
N ASP A 170 -16.92 -2.26 10.62
CA ASP A 170 -17.14 -2.69 12.00
C ASP A 170 -15.84 -2.97 12.78
N GLN A 171 -14.70 -2.96 12.08
CA GLN A 171 -13.40 -3.09 12.72
C GLN A 171 -12.98 -1.75 13.34
N GLU A 172 -12.18 -1.81 14.41
CA GLU A 172 -11.69 -0.63 15.11
C GLU A 172 -10.32 -0.25 14.56
N LEU A 173 -10.16 1.03 14.22
CA LEU A 173 -8.93 1.63 13.71
C LEU A 173 -8.37 2.62 14.72
N LYS A 174 -7.03 2.63 14.86
CA LYS A 174 -6.27 3.69 15.49
C LYS A 174 -5.13 4.11 14.58
N VAL A 175 -4.89 5.42 14.45
CA VAL A 175 -3.77 6.00 13.71
C VAL A 175 -2.93 6.86 14.65
N TYR A 176 -1.60 6.71 14.60
CA TYR A 176 -0.65 7.34 15.53
C TYR A 176 -0.16 8.72 15.06
N THR A 177 -1.01 9.44 14.36
CA THR A 177 -0.82 10.87 14.02
C THR A 177 -2.16 11.59 14.05
N ASP A 178 -2.13 12.87 14.32
CA ASP A 178 -3.27 13.79 14.30
C ASP A 178 -3.34 14.62 13.01
N LYS A 179 -2.58 14.24 11.97
CA LYS A 179 -2.46 15.00 10.72
C LYS A 179 -2.86 14.17 9.49
N VAL A 180 -3.74 14.74 8.68
CA VAL A 180 -4.19 14.14 7.42
C VAL A 180 -4.15 15.16 6.28
N ALA A 181 -3.75 14.70 5.09
CA ALA A 181 -3.85 15.49 3.87
C ALA A 181 -5.29 15.52 3.34
N LEU A 182 -5.80 16.70 3.00
CA LEU A 182 -7.02 16.81 2.23
C LEU A 182 -6.76 16.59 0.74
N ASN A 183 -7.76 16.05 0.03
CA ASN A 183 -7.68 15.86 -1.40
C ASN A 183 -8.33 17.01 -2.17
N VAL A 184 -7.74 17.36 -3.32
CA VAL A 184 -8.35 18.20 -4.35
C VAL A 184 -8.58 17.30 -5.57
N GLY A 185 -9.85 16.97 -5.84
CA GLY A 185 -10.17 15.89 -6.76
C GLY A 185 -9.57 14.56 -6.26
N PRO A 186 -8.86 13.79 -7.10
CA PRO A 186 -8.23 12.54 -6.69
C PRO A 186 -6.84 12.73 -6.05
N MET A 187 -6.29 13.96 -6.05
CA MET A 187 -4.92 14.28 -5.61
C MET A 187 -4.88 14.66 -4.14
N ALA A 188 -3.94 14.12 -3.37
CA ALA A 188 -3.57 14.72 -2.10
C ALA A 188 -3.02 16.13 -2.37
N SER A 189 -3.62 17.13 -1.73
CA SER A 189 -3.15 18.51 -1.78
C SER A 189 -2.03 18.73 -0.75
N ASN A 190 -1.38 19.89 -0.77
CA ASN A 190 -0.46 20.28 0.31
C ASN A 190 -1.17 20.82 1.57
N GLU A 191 -2.51 20.79 1.59
CA GLU A 191 -3.29 21.16 2.77
C GLU A 191 -3.36 19.98 3.74
N VAL A 192 -2.67 20.11 4.86
CA VAL A 192 -2.68 19.17 5.98
C VAL A 192 -3.47 19.77 7.12
N ILE A 193 -4.46 19.02 7.61
CA ILE A 193 -5.31 19.45 8.73
C ILE A 193 -5.07 18.57 9.97
N ASP A 194 -5.41 19.14 11.14
CA ASP A 194 -5.62 18.39 12.37
C ASP A 194 -6.91 17.57 12.26
N VAL A 195 -6.85 16.29 12.62
CA VAL A 195 -7.99 15.37 12.49
C VAL A 195 -9.05 15.55 13.57
N ASN A 196 -8.74 16.25 14.67
CA ASN A 196 -9.56 16.31 15.87
C ASN A 196 -11.01 16.72 15.56
N GLY A 197 -11.95 15.88 15.95
CA GLY A 197 -13.39 16.09 15.76
C GLY A 197 -13.88 15.97 14.32
N THR A 198 -13.06 15.46 13.41
CA THR A 198 -13.43 15.21 12.00
C THR A 198 -13.70 13.73 11.73
N ALA A 199 -14.18 13.41 10.54
CA ALA A 199 -14.33 12.03 10.06
C ALA A 199 -12.99 11.30 9.81
N PHE A 200 -11.86 11.94 10.07
CA PHE A 200 -10.51 11.38 9.98
C PHE A 200 -9.87 11.13 11.35
N ASP A 201 -10.58 11.41 12.45
CA ASP A 201 -10.04 11.29 13.81
C ASP A 201 -10.05 9.85 14.32
N PHE A 202 -8.96 9.16 14.01
CA PHE A 202 -8.64 7.82 14.54
C PHE A 202 -7.48 7.86 15.56
N THR A 203 -7.26 8.99 16.23
CA THR A 203 -6.23 9.09 17.27
C THR A 203 -6.48 8.20 18.48
N THR A 204 -7.72 7.80 18.68
CA THR A 204 -8.13 6.77 19.64
C THR A 204 -8.72 5.57 18.90
N LEU A 205 -8.55 4.37 19.47
CA LEU A 205 -9.12 3.15 18.88
C LEU A 205 -10.65 3.27 18.82
N SER A 206 -11.19 3.28 17.61
CA SER A 206 -12.62 3.55 17.35
C SER A 206 -13.12 2.74 16.17
N LYS A 207 -14.39 2.32 16.19
CA LYS A 207 -15.02 1.69 15.04
C LYS A 207 -15.01 2.66 13.86
N MET A 208 -14.58 2.16 12.70
CA MET A 208 -14.51 3.01 11.49
C MET A 208 -15.87 3.58 11.12
N ASN A 209 -16.94 2.79 11.22
CA ASN A 209 -18.29 3.27 10.92
C ASN A 209 -18.71 4.47 11.79
N ASP A 210 -18.36 4.47 13.07
CA ASP A 210 -18.76 5.53 14.01
C ASP A 210 -18.06 6.86 13.63
N VAL A 211 -16.76 6.82 13.34
CA VAL A 211 -15.97 8.01 12.98
C VAL A 211 -16.35 8.51 11.59
N LEU A 212 -16.45 7.62 10.60
CA LEU A 212 -16.80 7.99 9.23
C LEU A 212 -18.23 8.56 9.13
N SER A 213 -19.15 8.16 10.02
CA SER A 213 -20.53 8.67 10.07
C SER A 213 -20.62 10.14 10.45
N ILE A 214 -19.58 10.74 11.03
CA ILE A 214 -19.48 12.19 11.27
C ILE A 214 -19.61 12.93 9.93
N GLY A 215 -19.10 12.32 8.85
CA GLY A 215 -19.18 12.84 7.48
C GLY A 215 -18.18 13.97 7.24
N HIS A 216 -17.64 13.99 6.04
CA HIS A 216 -16.80 15.07 5.54
C HIS A 216 -16.86 15.09 4.01
N SER A 217 -16.90 16.27 3.39
CA SER A 217 -16.99 16.42 1.93
C SER A 217 -15.78 15.83 1.18
N ASN A 218 -14.67 15.62 1.87
CA ASN A 218 -13.44 15.06 1.33
C ASN A 218 -13.39 13.53 1.40
N LEU A 219 -14.30 12.86 2.13
CA LEU A 219 -14.36 11.39 2.12
C LEU A 219 -14.65 10.86 0.71
N SER A 220 -13.90 9.86 0.31
CA SER A 220 -14.06 9.20 -0.99
C SER A 220 -15.17 8.14 -0.88
N LYS A 221 -16.34 8.41 -1.49
CA LYS A 221 -17.50 7.48 -1.45
C LYS A 221 -17.90 7.08 0.00
N GLY A 222 -17.64 7.97 0.97
CA GLY A 222 -17.90 7.73 2.40
C GLY A 222 -16.82 6.95 3.15
N GLY A 223 -15.73 6.58 2.50
CA GLY A 223 -14.59 5.90 3.11
C GLY A 223 -13.30 6.72 3.03
N LEU A 224 -12.23 6.16 3.57
CA LEU A 224 -10.89 6.76 3.50
C LEU A 224 -10.24 6.48 2.14
N ASP A 225 -9.50 7.47 1.65
CA ASP A 225 -8.58 7.44 0.52
C ASP A 225 -7.60 8.61 0.73
N HIS A 226 -6.90 8.58 1.88
CA HIS A 226 -6.21 9.75 2.42
C HIS A 226 -4.85 9.40 2.97
N ASN A 227 -3.89 10.32 2.79
CA ASN A 227 -2.56 10.20 3.36
C ASN A 227 -2.50 10.82 4.76
N TYR A 228 -2.21 10.01 5.75
CA TYR A 228 -1.86 10.44 7.11
C TYR A 228 -0.38 10.80 7.15
N VAL A 229 -0.04 11.94 7.77
CA VAL A 229 1.29 12.53 7.73
C VAL A 229 2.03 12.28 9.02
N PHE A 230 3.25 11.77 8.91
CA PHE A 230 4.19 11.58 10.01
C PHE A 230 5.40 12.50 9.78
N GLU A 231 5.98 13.03 10.85
CA GLU A 231 6.96 14.13 10.73
C GLU A 231 8.39 13.65 10.44
N ASP A 232 8.69 12.36 10.64
CA ASP A 232 10.03 11.83 10.53
C ASP A 232 10.09 10.44 9.87
N MET A 233 11.31 9.96 9.62
CA MET A 233 11.60 8.64 9.05
C MET A 233 12.14 7.67 10.10
N SER A 234 11.88 7.87 11.39
CA SER A 234 12.19 6.87 12.41
C SER A 234 11.23 5.68 12.32
N PHE A 235 11.68 4.49 12.68
CA PHE A 235 10.81 3.32 12.79
C PHE A 235 9.82 3.52 13.95
N LYS A 236 8.52 3.47 13.65
CA LYS A 236 7.44 3.85 14.57
C LYS A 236 6.15 3.10 14.31
N LYS A 237 5.28 3.10 15.31
CA LYS A 237 3.89 2.67 15.12
C LYS A 237 3.16 3.69 14.27
N MET A 238 2.40 3.20 13.29
CA MET A 238 1.61 4.03 12.39
C MET A 238 0.11 3.80 12.56
N ALA A 239 -0.34 2.54 12.67
CA ALA A 239 -1.75 2.22 12.88
C ALA A 239 -1.94 0.91 13.65
N GLU A 240 -3.12 0.77 14.22
CA GLU A 240 -3.66 -0.51 14.73
C GLU A 240 -5.04 -0.75 14.10
N LEU A 241 -5.29 -1.99 13.71
CA LEU A 241 -6.59 -2.47 13.27
C LEU A 241 -7.02 -3.62 14.19
N HIS A 242 -8.24 -3.56 14.72
CA HIS A 242 -8.75 -4.57 15.65
C HIS A 242 -10.08 -5.14 15.17
N SER A 243 -10.27 -6.41 15.40
CA SER A 243 -11.56 -7.12 15.34
C SER A 243 -11.77 -7.89 16.63
N ASP A 244 -12.89 -8.58 16.76
CA ASP A 244 -13.16 -9.42 17.93
C ASP A 244 -12.11 -10.55 18.14
N LYS A 245 -11.36 -10.91 17.09
CA LYS A 245 -10.44 -12.07 17.10
C LYS A 245 -8.97 -11.69 16.99
N PHE A 246 -8.67 -10.59 16.31
CA PHE A 246 -7.30 -10.20 15.96
C PHE A 246 -7.04 -8.73 16.22
N SER A 247 -5.77 -8.43 16.48
CA SER A 247 -5.23 -7.10 16.37
C SER A 247 -4.02 -7.11 15.42
N LEU A 248 -3.98 -6.17 14.49
CA LEU A 248 -2.87 -5.93 13.58
C LEU A 248 -2.22 -4.60 13.95
N MET A 249 -0.90 -4.62 14.20
CA MET A 249 -0.09 -3.42 14.34
C MET A 249 0.67 -3.16 13.05
N VAL A 250 0.61 -1.94 12.55
CA VAL A 250 1.39 -1.46 11.40
C VAL A 250 2.49 -0.54 11.90
N GLU A 251 3.72 -0.88 11.57
CA GLU A 251 4.92 -0.10 11.92
C GLU A 251 5.75 0.16 10.66
N SER A 252 6.35 1.33 10.53
CA SER A 252 7.19 1.69 9.39
C SER A 252 8.18 2.80 9.76
N ASP A 253 9.22 2.94 8.94
CA ASP A 253 10.17 4.04 8.92
C ASP A 253 9.85 5.13 7.90
N LEU A 254 8.74 5.00 7.15
CA LEU A 254 8.32 5.97 6.14
C LEU A 254 7.55 7.16 6.73
N PRO A 255 7.56 8.35 6.07
CA PRO A 255 7.03 9.59 6.63
C PRO A 255 5.53 9.80 6.42
N GLY A 256 4.84 8.84 5.81
CA GLY A 256 3.42 8.88 5.55
C GLY A 256 2.80 7.51 5.46
N MET A 257 1.50 7.45 5.60
CA MET A 257 0.71 6.25 5.41
C MET A 257 -0.60 6.61 4.71
N HIS A 258 -0.76 6.12 3.50
CA HIS A 258 -2.02 6.26 2.80
C HIS A 258 -2.97 5.15 3.27
N ILE A 259 -4.14 5.55 3.78
CA ILE A 259 -5.18 4.63 4.20
C ILE A 259 -6.30 4.65 3.15
N TYR A 260 -6.59 3.46 2.62
CA TYR A 260 -7.64 3.26 1.62
C TYR A 260 -8.58 2.14 2.06
N THR A 261 -9.86 2.43 2.20
CA THR A 261 -10.87 1.47 2.69
C THR A 261 -11.53 0.64 1.60
N GLY A 262 -10.88 0.48 0.44
CA GLY A 262 -11.39 -0.35 -0.65
C GLY A 262 -12.68 0.21 -1.30
N ASN A 263 -12.83 1.53 -1.36
CA ASN A 263 -14.05 2.25 -1.78
C ASN A 263 -14.53 1.90 -3.20
N TYR A 264 -13.62 1.41 -4.05
CA TYR A 264 -13.85 1.07 -5.45
C TYR A 264 -13.37 -0.34 -5.78
N LEU A 265 -13.40 -1.25 -4.80
CA LEU A 265 -12.98 -2.64 -5.03
C LEU A 265 -13.92 -3.35 -6.01
N GLY A 266 -15.20 -2.98 -5.98
CA GLY A 266 -16.22 -3.51 -6.86
C GLY A 266 -16.54 -4.97 -6.57
N HIS A 267 -17.27 -5.60 -7.50
CA HIS A 267 -17.58 -7.02 -7.44
C HIS A 267 -16.41 -7.83 -8.01
N LEU A 268 -15.60 -8.43 -7.14
CA LEU A 268 -14.34 -9.09 -7.51
C LEU A 268 -14.29 -10.51 -6.97
N ASP A 269 -14.18 -11.50 -7.86
CA ASP A 269 -14.00 -12.90 -7.48
C ASP A 269 -12.61 -13.10 -6.89
N GLY A 270 -12.56 -13.41 -5.61
CA GLY A 270 -11.35 -13.52 -4.80
C GLY A 270 -11.00 -14.96 -4.43
N LYS A 271 -10.24 -15.11 -3.32
CA LYS A 271 -9.81 -16.41 -2.78
C LYS A 271 -10.98 -17.24 -2.25
N ASN A 272 -10.84 -18.57 -2.34
CA ASN A 272 -11.78 -19.54 -1.74
C ASN A 272 -13.24 -19.34 -2.19
N ASN A 273 -13.46 -18.92 -3.43
CA ASN A 273 -14.77 -18.57 -4.00
C ASN A 273 -15.50 -17.45 -3.23
N HIS A 274 -14.78 -16.61 -2.50
CA HIS A 274 -15.38 -15.39 -1.94
C HIS A 274 -15.44 -14.31 -3.00
N THR A 275 -16.53 -13.56 -3.04
CA THR A 275 -16.63 -12.35 -3.84
C THR A 275 -16.40 -11.16 -2.91
N TYR A 276 -15.43 -10.32 -3.27
CA TYR A 276 -15.17 -9.08 -2.55
C TYR A 276 -16.04 -7.96 -3.14
N GLU A 277 -16.54 -7.12 -2.26
CA GLU A 277 -17.32 -5.92 -2.60
C GLU A 277 -16.59 -4.67 -2.11
N ASP A 278 -17.12 -3.49 -2.42
CA ASP A 278 -16.61 -2.24 -1.86
C ASP A 278 -16.49 -2.32 -0.33
N TYR A 279 -15.41 -1.78 0.21
CA TYR A 279 -15.09 -1.74 1.66
C TYR A 279 -14.76 -3.09 2.31
N TYR A 280 -14.51 -4.14 1.53
CA TYR A 280 -14.13 -5.45 2.08
C TYR A 280 -12.68 -5.53 2.56
N GLY A 281 -11.87 -4.50 2.31
CA GLY A 281 -10.49 -4.44 2.78
C GLY A 281 -10.00 -3.03 3.02
N ILE A 282 -9.04 -2.90 3.93
CA ILE A 282 -8.33 -1.66 4.22
C ILE A 282 -6.86 -1.79 3.87
N CYS A 283 -6.31 -0.82 3.15
CA CYS A 283 -4.89 -0.73 2.84
C CYS A 283 -4.17 0.22 3.80
N PHE A 284 -2.96 -0.17 4.20
CA PHE A 284 -2.01 0.64 4.93
C PHE A 284 -0.74 0.79 4.09
N GLU A 285 -0.76 1.75 3.19
CA GLU A 285 0.34 1.99 2.26
C GLU A 285 1.34 2.97 2.88
N CYS A 286 2.31 2.44 3.62
CA CYS A 286 3.41 3.25 4.13
C CYS A 286 4.23 3.75 2.95
N GLN A 287 4.40 5.07 2.84
CA GLN A 287 4.99 5.71 1.67
C GLN A 287 5.45 7.14 1.97
N TYR A 288 6.14 7.76 1.01
CA TYR A 288 6.32 9.21 1.00
C TYR A 288 5.01 9.90 0.63
N TYR A 289 4.93 11.19 0.89
CA TYR A 289 3.73 11.99 0.62
C TYR A 289 3.35 11.93 -0.88
N PRO A 290 2.06 11.68 -1.22
CA PRO A 290 1.60 11.70 -2.59
C PRO A 290 1.92 13.03 -3.27
N ASN A 291 2.50 12.99 -4.49
CA ASN A 291 3.01 14.16 -5.18
C ASN A 291 4.11 14.95 -4.41
N GLY A 292 4.66 14.38 -3.34
CA GLY A 292 5.62 15.04 -2.45
C GLY A 292 6.89 15.52 -3.16
N ILE A 293 7.25 14.89 -4.29
CA ILE A 293 8.36 15.35 -5.13
C ILE A 293 8.15 16.80 -5.62
N ASN A 294 6.91 17.21 -5.84
CA ASN A 294 6.51 18.52 -6.35
C ASN A 294 6.13 19.53 -5.25
N TYR A 295 6.09 19.11 -3.96
CA TYR A 295 5.77 19.96 -2.83
C TYR A 295 7.00 20.21 -1.96
N ASP A 296 7.37 21.46 -1.71
CA ASP A 296 8.60 21.82 -0.96
C ASP A 296 8.55 21.45 0.53
N ASP A 297 7.35 21.34 1.09
CA ASP A 297 7.12 21.14 2.52
C ASP A 297 7.28 19.68 2.98
N PHE A 298 7.45 18.73 2.07
CA PHE A 298 7.51 17.29 2.39
C PHE A 298 8.87 16.67 2.11
N ILE A 299 9.18 15.60 2.86
CA ILE A 299 10.38 14.78 2.63
C ILE A 299 10.33 14.19 1.23
N LYS A 300 11.40 14.39 0.47
CA LYS A 300 11.50 13.95 -0.92
C LYS A 300 11.85 12.48 -1.04
N PRO A 301 11.27 11.74 -2.02
CA PRO A 301 11.52 10.32 -2.25
C PRO A 301 12.77 10.05 -3.13
N TYR A 302 13.87 10.79 -2.91
CA TYR A 302 15.14 10.61 -3.66
C TYR A 302 16.37 10.90 -2.78
#